data_bc031cb103e3557692894d4ce90c29a5
#
_entry.id   bc031cb103e3557692894d4ce90c29a5
#
_cell.length_a   1.000
_cell.length_b   1.000
_cell.length_c   1.000
_cell.angle_alpha   90.00
_cell.angle_beta   90.00
_cell.angle_gamma   90.00
#
_symmetry.space_group_name_H-M   'P 1'
#
loop_
_entity.id
_entity.type
_entity.pdbx_description
1 polymer ?
#
loop_
_entity_poly.entity_id
_entity_poly.type
_entity_poly.pdbx_seq_one_letter_code
_entity_poly.pdbx_strand_id
1 'polypeptide(L)'
;DLVFITNGGCVENSSIGAQDQPAALDTVLHPGNGWDLWKKIAAQDPAFGHPEKFCSDPEQTNWMSATVTTLDERIVPYIQNICKRDPFSGGVVTGGIVTVRDSNWLLSWTFNRQPQFRNQPKGQLVGWLYGLFSDTPGNYVKKPMRDCTGKEICMEWLYHLGVPEPEIEDLAEHSANTVPVMMPYITAFFMPRAAGDRPAVVPEGAVNFAFLGQFAETPRDTIFTTEYSMRTGMEAVYTLLDIDRGVPEVWGSTYDVRDLLNAAVQLRDGRPLSDLKMRWIERFALGKVIDRVQETDLGRLLQEYKII
;
A
#
# COMPACT_ATOMS: atom_id res chain seq x y z
N ASP A 1 -18.83 -19.65 -24.48
CA ASP A 1 -18.38 -18.30 -24.08
C ASP A 1 -17.77 -18.39 -22.68
N LEU A 2 -16.73 -17.59 -22.43
CA LEU A 2 -16.10 -17.46 -21.12
C LEU A 2 -16.59 -16.16 -20.44
N VAL A 3 -16.79 -16.20 -19.12
CA VAL A 3 -17.21 -15.06 -18.32
C VAL A 3 -16.14 -14.78 -17.25
N PHE A 4 -15.63 -13.56 -17.21
CA PHE A 4 -14.70 -13.10 -16.20
C PHE A 4 -15.36 -12.06 -15.31
N ILE A 5 -15.31 -12.27 -14.01
CA ILE A 5 -16.01 -11.48 -13.00
C ILE A 5 -14.97 -10.78 -12.12
N THR A 6 -14.95 -9.46 -12.14
CA THR A 6 -14.20 -8.67 -11.16
C THR A 6 -15.16 -8.31 -10.03
N ASN A 7 -15.06 -9.05 -8.93
CA ASN A 7 -15.91 -8.89 -7.76
C ASN A 7 -15.32 -7.89 -6.76
N GLY A 8 -16.19 -7.14 -6.08
CA GLY A 8 -15.77 -6.05 -5.18
C GLY A 8 -15.16 -4.87 -5.94
N GLY A 9 -14.66 -3.87 -5.22
CA GLY A 9 -14.03 -2.71 -5.84
C GLY A 9 -13.40 -1.78 -4.81
N CYS A 10 -12.06 -1.65 -4.84
CA CYS A 10 -11.34 -0.77 -3.91
C CYS A 10 -11.63 0.72 -4.15
N VAL A 11 -12.05 1.09 -5.35
CA VAL A 11 -12.33 2.47 -5.74
C VAL A 11 -13.82 2.81 -5.78
N GLU A 12 -14.68 1.88 -5.41
CA GLU A 12 -16.11 2.15 -5.30
C GLU A 12 -16.39 3.25 -4.28
N ASN A 13 -17.40 4.05 -4.55
CA ASN A 13 -17.80 5.21 -3.76
C ASN A 13 -16.72 6.30 -3.60
N SER A 14 -15.64 6.25 -4.38
CA SER A 14 -14.62 7.30 -4.31
C SER A 14 -15.20 8.66 -4.68
N SER A 15 -14.80 9.69 -3.95
CA SER A 15 -15.19 11.07 -4.19
C SER A 15 -13.97 11.96 -4.37
N ILE A 16 -14.14 13.02 -5.13
CA ILE A 16 -13.08 14.00 -5.40
C ILE A 16 -13.53 15.35 -4.84
N GLY A 17 -12.68 15.95 -4.03
CA GLY A 17 -12.86 17.32 -3.56
C GLY A 17 -12.16 18.35 -4.46
N ALA A 18 -11.86 19.51 -3.88
CA ALA A 18 -11.16 20.60 -4.53
C ALA A 18 -10.24 21.34 -3.55
N GLN A 19 -9.52 22.34 -4.03
CA GLN A 19 -8.69 23.21 -3.20
C GLN A 19 -9.47 23.80 -2.01
N ASP A 20 -10.73 24.12 -2.21
CA ASP A 20 -11.63 24.76 -1.24
C ASP A 20 -12.76 23.83 -0.76
N GLN A 21 -12.75 22.57 -1.17
CA GLN A 21 -13.81 21.60 -0.84
C GLN A 21 -13.24 20.27 -0.40
N PRO A 22 -13.70 19.68 0.74
CA PRO A 22 -13.33 18.34 1.13
C PRO A 22 -13.93 17.29 0.20
N ALA A 23 -13.31 16.10 0.15
CA ALA A 23 -13.88 14.93 -0.49
C ALA A 23 -14.79 14.18 0.52
N ALA A 24 -16.01 13.89 0.13
CA ALA A 24 -16.99 13.28 1.03
C ALA A 24 -16.74 11.79 1.23
N LEU A 25 -16.86 11.29 2.45
CA LEU A 25 -16.90 9.86 2.75
C LEU A 25 -18.30 9.31 2.47
N ASP A 26 -18.43 8.51 1.43
CA ASP A 26 -19.68 7.82 1.07
C ASP A 26 -19.65 6.37 1.56
N THR A 27 -20.42 6.08 2.58
CA THR A 27 -20.51 4.75 3.23
C THR A 27 -21.69 3.92 2.73
N VAL A 28 -22.49 4.46 1.81
CA VAL A 28 -23.70 3.79 1.31
C VAL A 28 -23.32 2.76 0.24
N LEU A 29 -23.83 1.55 0.38
CA LEU A 29 -23.68 0.54 -0.66
C LEU A 29 -24.62 0.85 -1.83
N HIS A 30 -24.05 1.27 -2.96
CA HIS A 30 -24.82 1.62 -4.14
C HIS A 30 -25.19 0.38 -4.97
N PRO A 31 -26.48 0.26 -5.43
CA PRO A 31 -26.85 -0.80 -6.34
C PRO A 31 -26.07 -0.76 -7.66
N GLY A 32 -25.63 -1.94 -8.12
CA GLY A 32 -24.93 -2.09 -9.41
C GLY A 32 -23.42 -1.87 -9.35
N ASN A 33 -22.83 -1.53 -8.20
CA ASN A 33 -21.40 -1.48 -8.04
C ASN A 33 -20.79 -2.88 -7.83
N GLY A 34 -19.45 -2.98 -7.79
CA GLY A 34 -18.75 -4.26 -7.65
C GLY A 34 -19.07 -5.01 -6.35
N TRP A 35 -19.37 -4.29 -5.25
CA TRP A 35 -19.80 -4.88 -3.98
C TRP A 35 -21.21 -5.44 -4.03
N ASP A 36 -22.15 -4.73 -4.64
CA ASP A 36 -23.51 -5.19 -4.85
C ASP A 36 -23.56 -6.43 -5.77
N LEU A 37 -22.76 -6.41 -6.83
CA LEU A 37 -22.58 -7.57 -7.69
C LEU A 37 -22.09 -8.78 -6.90
N TRP A 38 -21.03 -8.62 -6.12
CA TRP A 38 -20.46 -9.73 -5.34
C TRP A 38 -21.45 -10.24 -4.28
N LYS A 39 -22.17 -9.37 -3.57
CA LYS A 39 -23.21 -9.79 -2.62
C LYS A 39 -24.30 -10.63 -3.28
N LYS A 40 -24.75 -10.25 -4.47
CA LYS A 40 -25.75 -11.02 -5.22
C LYS A 40 -25.23 -12.38 -5.66
N ILE A 41 -23.97 -12.48 -6.05
CA ILE A 41 -23.33 -13.74 -6.42
C ILE A 41 -23.13 -14.62 -5.18
N ALA A 42 -22.56 -14.08 -4.11
CA ALA A 42 -22.29 -14.80 -2.86
C ALA A 42 -23.58 -15.31 -2.17
N ALA A 43 -24.70 -14.64 -2.37
CA ALA A 43 -25.99 -15.09 -1.86
C ALA A 43 -26.50 -16.41 -2.50
N GLN A 44 -25.90 -16.85 -3.62
CA GLN A 44 -26.31 -18.05 -4.33
C GLN A 44 -25.55 -19.30 -3.85
N ASP A 45 -24.26 -19.14 -3.48
CA ASP A 45 -23.43 -20.25 -3.02
C ASP A 45 -22.31 -19.72 -2.10
N PRO A 46 -22.07 -20.34 -0.92
CA PRO A 46 -20.97 -19.98 -0.04
C PRO A 46 -19.58 -20.07 -0.68
N ALA A 47 -19.40 -20.88 -1.72
CA ALA A 47 -18.14 -20.97 -2.46
C ALA A 47 -17.76 -19.66 -3.15
N PHE A 48 -18.70 -18.73 -3.28
CA PHE A 48 -18.44 -17.40 -3.86
C PHE A 48 -18.01 -16.34 -2.84
N GLY A 49 -17.68 -16.76 -1.62
CA GLY A 49 -17.06 -15.94 -0.59
C GLY A 49 -18.03 -15.10 0.25
N HIS A 50 -17.46 -14.21 1.07
CA HIS A 50 -18.17 -13.43 2.07
C HIS A 50 -17.85 -11.93 1.92
N PRO A 51 -18.48 -11.21 0.98
CA PRO A 51 -18.17 -9.80 0.68
C PRO A 51 -18.30 -8.87 1.89
N GLU A 52 -19.15 -9.20 2.87
CA GLU A 52 -19.34 -8.44 4.10
C GLU A 52 -18.05 -8.28 4.92
N LYS A 53 -17.14 -9.23 4.84
CA LYS A 53 -15.83 -9.16 5.50
C LYS A 53 -15.00 -7.97 5.02
N PHE A 54 -15.26 -7.50 3.81
CA PHE A 54 -14.46 -6.50 3.12
C PHE A 54 -15.16 -5.14 3.00
N CYS A 55 -16.49 -5.12 2.88
CA CYS A 55 -17.23 -3.91 2.57
C CYS A 55 -18.20 -3.43 3.67
N SER A 56 -18.21 -4.07 4.85
CA SER A 56 -19.15 -3.68 5.92
C SER A 56 -18.68 -2.49 6.75
N ASP A 57 -17.41 -2.15 6.71
CA ASP A 57 -16.84 -1.11 7.57
C ASP A 57 -15.97 -0.10 6.77
N PRO A 58 -16.61 0.81 6.02
CA PRO A 58 -15.89 1.88 5.30
C PRO A 58 -15.12 2.83 6.24
N GLU A 59 -15.48 2.92 7.51
CA GLU A 59 -14.75 3.70 8.50
C GLU A 59 -13.36 3.14 8.76
N GLN A 60 -13.17 1.82 8.70
CA GLN A 60 -11.87 1.18 8.82
C GLN A 60 -11.14 1.01 7.48
N THR A 61 -11.87 0.85 6.37
CA THR A 61 -11.26 0.55 5.08
C THR A 61 -10.98 1.78 4.24
N ASN A 62 -11.38 2.97 4.70
CA ASN A 62 -11.09 4.20 3.99
C ASN A 62 -9.62 4.62 4.15
N TRP A 63 -9.20 5.37 3.20
CA TRP A 63 -7.98 6.13 3.24
C TRP A 63 -8.20 7.39 2.39
N MET A 64 -7.49 8.44 2.74
CA MET A 64 -7.55 9.69 2.02
C MET A 64 -6.22 9.98 1.34
N SER A 65 -6.30 10.37 0.09
CA SER A 65 -5.15 10.87 -0.66
C SER A 65 -5.41 12.26 -1.21
N ALA A 66 -4.36 12.92 -1.68
CA ALA A 66 -4.47 14.17 -2.38
C ALA A 66 -3.38 14.27 -3.46
N THR A 67 -3.72 14.90 -4.57
CA THR A 67 -2.73 15.33 -5.56
C THR A 67 -2.40 16.78 -5.34
N VAL A 68 -1.14 17.09 -5.08
CA VAL A 68 -0.65 18.48 -5.01
C VAL A 68 0.06 18.84 -6.30
N THR A 69 -0.31 19.99 -6.88
CA THR A 69 0.39 20.61 -8.00
C THR A 69 0.98 21.92 -7.50
N THR A 70 2.31 22.07 -7.55
CA THR A 70 2.90 23.40 -7.29
C THR A 70 2.64 24.32 -8.47
N LEU A 71 2.25 25.56 -8.19
CA LEU A 71 1.94 26.55 -9.22
C LEU A 71 3.15 27.42 -9.59
N ASP A 72 4.11 27.49 -8.68
CA ASP A 72 5.39 28.19 -8.81
C ASP A 72 6.50 27.42 -8.06
N GLU A 73 7.70 28.03 -8.01
CA GLU A 73 8.89 27.38 -7.43
C GLU A 73 9.07 27.67 -5.92
N ARG A 74 8.17 28.38 -5.25
CA ARG A 74 8.35 28.78 -3.83
C ARG A 74 8.39 27.58 -2.87
N ILE A 75 7.68 26.50 -3.19
CA ILE A 75 7.67 25.27 -2.36
C ILE A 75 8.87 24.37 -2.68
N VAL A 76 9.47 24.49 -3.85
CA VAL A 76 10.54 23.61 -4.34
C VAL A 76 11.74 23.49 -3.39
N PRO A 77 12.26 24.57 -2.76
CA PRO A 77 13.40 24.48 -1.84
C PRO A 77 13.12 23.56 -0.64
N TYR A 78 11.91 23.53 -0.12
CA TYR A 78 11.52 22.67 1.00
C TYR A 78 11.51 21.19 0.59
N ILE A 79 11.01 20.89 -0.60
CA ILE A 79 11.06 19.52 -1.18
C ILE A 79 12.52 19.10 -1.38
N GLN A 80 13.35 19.96 -1.98
CA GLN A 80 14.77 19.70 -2.21
C GLN A 80 15.54 19.48 -0.90
N ASN A 81 15.18 20.21 0.16
CA ASN A 81 15.84 20.04 1.46
C ASN A 81 15.64 18.63 2.03
N ILE A 82 14.52 17.97 1.76
CA ILE A 82 14.26 16.60 2.17
C ILE A 82 14.86 15.59 1.19
N CYS A 83 14.56 15.74 -0.11
CA CYS A 83 14.97 14.79 -1.15
C CYS A 83 16.47 14.85 -1.46
N LYS A 84 17.12 15.99 -1.20
CA LYS A 84 18.52 16.26 -1.59
C LYS A 84 18.76 16.14 -3.11
N ARG A 85 17.74 16.36 -3.91
CA ARG A 85 17.76 16.26 -5.38
C ARG A 85 17.03 17.43 -6.00
N ASP A 86 17.44 17.82 -7.21
CA ASP A 86 16.71 18.79 -8.00
C ASP A 86 15.50 18.15 -8.67
N PRO A 87 14.25 18.55 -8.32
CA PRO A 87 13.05 17.98 -8.91
C PRO A 87 12.93 18.23 -10.43
N PHE A 88 13.59 19.24 -10.96
CA PHE A 88 13.54 19.59 -12.38
C PHE A 88 14.66 18.93 -13.21
N SER A 89 15.54 18.16 -12.60
CA SER A 89 16.64 17.48 -13.29
C SER A 89 16.19 16.42 -14.32
N GLY A 90 14.91 16.07 -14.35
CA GLY A 90 14.39 14.95 -15.14
C GLY A 90 14.76 13.57 -14.57
N GLY A 91 15.39 13.53 -13.42
CA GLY A 91 15.70 12.30 -12.66
C GLY A 91 14.66 11.97 -11.59
N VAL A 92 15.00 11.01 -10.75
CA VAL A 92 14.17 10.60 -9.60
C VAL A 92 14.14 11.74 -8.56
N VAL A 93 12.96 12.11 -8.08
CA VAL A 93 12.78 13.15 -7.04
C VAL A 93 12.86 12.51 -5.65
N THR A 94 11.80 11.85 -5.17
CA THR A 94 11.83 11.23 -3.83
C THR A 94 12.52 9.85 -3.82
N GLY A 95 12.48 9.11 -4.91
CA GLY A 95 13.04 7.77 -5.01
C GLY A 95 12.21 6.68 -4.33
N GLY A 96 11.14 7.06 -3.69
CA GLY A 96 10.19 6.23 -2.96
C GLY A 96 9.21 7.11 -2.21
N ILE A 97 8.43 6.52 -1.33
CA ILE A 97 7.49 7.22 -0.47
C ILE A 97 8.24 7.79 0.73
N VAL A 98 8.03 9.06 1.01
CA VAL A 98 8.50 9.75 2.22
C VAL A 98 7.36 9.72 3.23
N THR A 99 7.53 9.00 4.31
CA THR A 99 6.56 8.95 5.41
C THR A 99 7.00 9.85 6.56
N VAL A 100 6.12 10.71 7.00
CA VAL A 100 6.36 11.60 8.14
C VAL A 100 5.99 10.85 9.42
N ARG A 101 7.01 10.38 10.15
CA ARG A 101 6.84 9.56 11.34
C ARG A 101 5.99 10.22 12.44
N ASP A 102 6.17 11.51 12.63
CA ASP A 102 5.52 12.26 13.71
C ASP A 102 4.18 12.91 13.27
N SER A 103 3.70 12.58 12.07
CA SER A 103 2.41 13.03 11.60
C SER A 103 1.27 12.24 12.26
N ASN A 104 0.30 12.95 12.82
CA ASN A 104 -0.92 12.35 13.36
C ASN A 104 -1.73 11.61 12.28
N TRP A 105 -1.64 12.04 11.03
CA TRP A 105 -2.27 11.36 9.88
C TRP A 105 -1.43 10.20 9.34
N LEU A 106 -0.21 9.99 9.85
CA LEU A 106 0.82 9.18 9.22
C LEU A 106 0.98 9.61 7.76
N LEU A 107 1.09 10.94 7.56
CA LEU A 107 1.15 11.55 6.25
C LEU A 107 2.36 11.04 5.47
N SER A 108 2.10 10.60 4.27
CA SER A 108 3.14 10.15 3.34
C SER A 108 3.00 10.87 2.02
N TRP A 109 4.11 11.06 1.31
CA TRP A 109 4.11 11.76 0.05
C TRP A 109 5.21 11.28 -0.89
N THR A 110 5.00 11.50 -2.19
CA THR A 110 6.00 11.17 -3.20
C THR A 110 5.87 12.10 -4.39
N PHE A 111 7.03 12.46 -4.96
CA PHE A 111 7.16 13.08 -6.26
C PHE A 111 7.91 12.13 -7.18
N ASN A 112 7.27 11.66 -8.20
CA ASN A 112 7.87 10.89 -9.25
C ASN A 112 8.80 11.78 -10.11
N ARG A 113 9.41 11.18 -11.13
CA ARG A 113 10.16 11.92 -12.15
C ARG A 113 9.28 13.02 -12.76
N GLN A 114 9.82 14.23 -12.86
CA GLN A 114 9.13 15.38 -13.45
C GLN A 114 9.71 15.74 -14.83
N PRO A 115 8.91 16.20 -15.78
CA PRO A 115 7.45 16.31 -15.72
C PRO A 115 6.81 14.90 -15.66
N GLN A 116 5.74 14.76 -14.86
CA GLN A 116 4.99 13.51 -14.77
C GLN A 116 4.02 13.35 -15.95
N PHE A 117 3.53 14.46 -16.47
CA PHE A 117 2.61 14.50 -17.61
C PHE A 117 3.21 15.26 -18.79
N ARG A 118 2.89 14.82 -20.02
CA ARG A 118 3.44 15.37 -21.25
C ARG A 118 3.22 16.89 -21.38
N ASN A 119 2.09 17.40 -20.96
CA ASN A 119 1.70 18.81 -21.07
C ASN A 119 1.83 19.57 -19.73
N GLN A 120 2.57 19.02 -18.75
CA GLN A 120 2.81 19.69 -17.48
C GLN A 120 3.60 20.99 -17.72
N PRO A 121 3.12 22.15 -17.22
CA PRO A 121 3.83 23.41 -17.35
C PRO A 121 5.23 23.35 -16.71
N LYS A 122 6.16 24.09 -17.29
CA LYS A 122 7.50 24.23 -16.70
C LYS A 122 7.41 24.93 -15.35
N GLY A 123 8.25 24.52 -14.39
CA GLY A 123 8.27 25.09 -13.04
C GLY A 123 7.19 24.54 -12.11
N GLN A 124 6.31 23.68 -12.60
CA GLN A 124 5.33 22.98 -11.77
C GLN A 124 5.77 21.57 -11.45
N LEU A 125 5.48 21.13 -10.23
CA LEU A 125 5.65 19.75 -9.78
C LEU A 125 4.29 19.14 -9.47
N VAL A 126 4.11 17.86 -9.79
CA VAL A 126 2.93 17.10 -9.42
C VAL A 126 3.36 15.99 -8.47
N GLY A 127 2.77 15.97 -7.28
CA GLY A 127 3.04 14.98 -6.25
C GLY A 127 1.77 14.34 -5.72
N TRP A 128 1.96 13.23 -5.05
CA TRP A 128 0.89 12.48 -4.40
C TRP A 128 1.13 12.44 -2.89
N LEU A 129 0.08 12.74 -2.14
CA LEU A 129 0.03 12.68 -0.68
C LEU A 129 -1.03 11.67 -0.26
N TYR A 130 -0.85 11.05 0.89
CA TYR A 130 -1.91 10.29 1.54
C TYR A 130 -1.73 10.25 3.05
N GLY A 131 -2.84 10.08 3.78
CA GLY A 131 -2.87 9.85 5.21
C GLY A 131 -3.66 8.59 5.52
N LEU A 132 -3.12 7.75 6.41
CA LEU A 132 -3.76 6.51 6.82
C LEU A 132 -4.76 6.70 7.96
N PHE A 133 -4.51 7.69 8.83
CA PHE A 133 -5.41 8.00 9.97
C PHE A 133 -6.28 9.21 9.61
N SER A 134 -7.24 8.97 8.71
CA SER A 134 -8.07 10.01 8.11
C SER A 134 -9.06 10.67 9.10
N ASP A 135 -9.36 10.01 10.22
CA ASP A 135 -10.26 10.44 11.29
C ASP A 135 -9.59 11.22 12.43
N THR A 136 -8.27 11.30 12.42
CA THR A 136 -7.47 11.92 13.48
C THR A 136 -7.16 13.38 13.13
N PRO A 137 -7.26 14.34 14.09
CA PRO A 137 -6.82 15.72 13.87
C PRO A 137 -5.32 15.82 13.55
N GLY A 138 -4.97 16.67 12.56
CA GLY A 138 -3.59 16.91 12.15
C GLY A 138 -2.74 17.60 13.21
N ASN A 139 -1.44 17.67 12.96
CA ASN A 139 -0.49 18.34 13.84
C ASN A 139 -0.62 19.87 13.75
N TYR A 140 -0.78 20.41 12.57
CA TYR A 140 -0.96 21.82 12.28
C TYR A 140 -2.44 22.16 12.11
N VAL A 141 -3.10 21.50 11.15
CA VAL A 141 -4.55 21.61 10.93
C VAL A 141 -5.27 20.75 11.96
N LYS A 142 -5.88 21.37 12.97
CA LYS A 142 -6.54 20.68 14.10
C LYS A 142 -7.90 20.08 13.72
N LYS A 143 -7.94 19.37 12.58
CA LYS A 143 -9.13 18.80 11.97
C LYS A 143 -8.79 17.44 11.37
N PRO A 144 -9.70 16.44 11.38
CA PRO A 144 -9.49 15.17 10.71
C PRO A 144 -9.19 15.35 9.22
N MET A 145 -8.26 14.57 8.66
CA MET A 145 -7.88 14.72 7.24
C MET A 145 -9.10 14.58 6.31
N ARG A 146 -10.02 13.69 6.63
CA ARG A 146 -11.24 13.44 5.83
C ARG A 146 -12.20 14.62 5.76
N ASP A 147 -12.08 15.55 6.69
CA ASP A 147 -12.91 16.75 6.74
C ASP A 147 -12.19 17.98 6.14
N CYS A 148 -10.92 17.79 5.72
CA CYS A 148 -10.09 18.88 5.22
C CYS A 148 -10.34 19.16 3.74
N THR A 149 -10.29 20.44 3.39
CA THR A 149 -10.17 20.91 2.00
C THR A 149 -8.78 20.60 1.44
N GLY A 150 -8.60 20.70 0.13
CA GLY A 150 -7.27 20.57 -0.47
C GLY A 150 -6.26 21.56 0.10
N LYS A 151 -6.65 22.80 0.30
CA LYS A 151 -5.82 23.85 0.94
C LYS A 151 -5.35 23.39 2.33
N GLU A 152 -6.25 22.91 3.18
CA GLU A 152 -5.92 22.46 4.54
C GLU A 152 -4.97 21.26 4.53
N ILE A 153 -5.15 20.31 3.61
CA ILE A 153 -4.21 19.19 3.45
C ILE A 153 -2.84 19.70 3.01
N CYS A 154 -2.80 20.66 2.10
CA CYS A 154 -1.54 21.30 1.69
C CYS A 154 -0.86 22.00 2.87
N MET A 155 -1.59 22.73 3.71
CA MET A 155 -1.05 23.40 4.90
C MET A 155 -0.39 22.39 5.87
N GLU A 156 -1.03 21.27 6.15
CA GLU A 156 -0.45 20.22 6.98
C GLU A 156 0.83 19.63 6.37
N TRP A 157 0.83 19.38 5.05
CA TRP A 157 2.01 18.91 4.34
C TRP A 157 3.15 19.92 4.38
N LEU A 158 2.89 21.22 4.14
CA LEU A 158 3.89 22.28 4.21
C LEU A 158 4.50 22.41 5.61
N TYR A 159 3.70 22.27 6.66
CA TYR A 159 4.16 22.22 8.03
C TYR A 159 5.20 21.08 8.21
N HIS A 160 4.91 19.90 7.70
CA HIS A 160 5.82 18.76 7.77
C HIS A 160 7.03 18.86 6.82
N LEU A 161 6.99 19.71 5.81
CA LEU A 161 8.18 20.06 5.01
C LEU A 161 9.13 21.03 5.75
N GLY A 162 8.70 21.60 6.88
CA GLY A 162 9.46 22.57 7.65
C GLY A 162 9.33 24.01 7.12
N VAL A 163 8.23 24.31 6.45
CA VAL A 163 7.88 25.69 6.07
C VAL A 163 7.59 26.48 7.35
N PRO A 164 8.11 27.74 7.49
CA PRO A 164 7.78 28.59 8.61
C PRO A 164 6.25 28.82 8.71
N GLU A 165 5.68 28.67 9.90
CA GLU A 165 4.23 28.76 10.08
C GLU A 165 3.57 30.03 9.47
N PRO A 166 4.17 31.23 9.56
CA PRO A 166 3.57 32.43 8.94
C PRO A 166 3.46 32.38 7.39
N GLU A 167 4.21 31.48 6.75
CA GLU A 167 4.25 31.35 5.27
C GLU A 167 3.30 30.25 4.77
N ILE A 168 2.87 29.34 5.65
CA ILE A 168 2.14 28.11 5.27
C ILE A 168 0.84 28.46 4.54
N GLU A 169 0.04 29.36 5.09
CA GLU A 169 -1.27 29.69 4.50
C GLU A 169 -1.12 30.36 3.14
N ASP A 170 -0.19 31.31 3.00
CA ASP A 170 0.07 31.98 1.72
C ASP A 170 0.55 30.99 0.65
N LEU A 171 1.48 30.11 0.98
CA LEU A 171 1.96 29.08 0.05
C LEU A 171 0.88 28.08 -0.34
N ALA A 172 0.06 27.64 0.60
CA ALA A 172 -1.04 26.72 0.30
C ALA A 172 -2.11 27.36 -0.58
N GLU A 173 -2.37 28.67 -0.43
CA GLU A 173 -3.37 29.40 -1.22
C GLU A 173 -2.88 29.77 -2.62
N HIS A 174 -1.63 30.25 -2.74
CA HIS A 174 -1.17 30.88 -3.96
C HIS A 174 -0.11 30.07 -4.73
N SER A 175 0.60 29.13 -4.10
CA SER A 175 1.68 28.35 -4.72
C SER A 175 1.35 26.89 -4.94
N ALA A 176 0.17 26.42 -4.52
CA ALA A 176 -0.26 25.06 -4.72
C ALA A 176 -1.75 24.98 -5.06
N ASN A 177 -2.09 23.95 -5.84
CA ASN A 177 -3.46 23.48 -5.96
C ASN A 177 -3.49 22.01 -5.53
N THR A 178 -4.32 21.71 -4.55
CA THR A 178 -4.40 20.37 -3.95
C THR A 178 -5.82 19.83 -4.08
N VAL A 179 -5.92 18.65 -4.65
CA VAL A 179 -7.19 17.96 -4.90
C VAL A 179 -7.27 16.71 -4.04
N PRO A 180 -8.08 16.70 -2.98
CA PRO A 180 -8.29 15.53 -2.13
C PRO A 180 -9.15 14.48 -2.83
N VAL A 181 -8.91 13.21 -2.49
CA VAL A 181 -9.68 12.05 -2.93
C VAL A 181 -9.94 11.17 -1.72
N MET A 182 -11.20 10.92 -1.42
CA MET A 182 -11.65 9.96 -0.43
C MET A 182 -11.98 8.63 -1.10
N MET A 183 -11.42 7.55 -0.57
CA MET A 183 -11.60 6.19 -1.10
C MET A 183 -12.08 5.26 0.03
N PRO A 184 -13.40 5.02 0.15
CA PRO A 184 -13.98 4.30 1.28
C PRO A 184 -13.50 2.84 1.41
N TYR A 185 -13.18 2.18 0.30
CA TYR A 185 -12.84 0.76 0.28
C TYR A 185 -11.40 0.47 -0.15
N ILE A 186 -10.53 1.47 -0.18
CA ILE A 186 -9.18 1.31 -0.77
C ILE A 186 -8.33 0.25 -0.05
N THR A 187 -8.53 0.05 1.25
CA THR A 187 -7.81 -0.95 2.04
C THR A 187 -8.67 -2.17 2.40
N ALA A 188 -9.84 -2.33 1.78
CA ALA A 188 -10.74 -3.44 2.05
C ALA A 188 -10.08 -4.82 1.92
N PHE A 189 -9.14 -5.00 0.99
CA PHE A 189 -8.40 -6.25 0.81
C PHE A 189 -7.47 -6.59 1.99
N PHE A 190 -7.20 -5.66 2.90
CA PHE A 190 -6.45 -5.92 4.14
C PHE A 190 -7.33 -6.34 5.33
N MET A 191 -8.64 -6.32 5.18
CA MET A 191 -9.53 -6.74 6.27
C MET A 191 -9.25 -8.19 6.69
N PRO A 192 -9.35 -8.50 8.00
CA PRO A 192 -9.17 -9.85 8.50
C PRO A 192 -10.09 -10.85 7.80
N ARG A 193 -9.52 -11.92 7.28
CA ARG A 193 -10.24 -12.93 6.53
C ARG A 193 -9.69 -14.32 6.78
N ALA A 194 -10.52 -15.33 6.54
CA ALA A 194 -10.15 -16.73 6.50
C ALA A 194 -10.10 -17.27 5.06
N ALA A 195 -9.59 -18.45 4.87
CA ALA A 195 -9.71 -19.18 3.60
C ALA A 195 -11.20 -19.39 3.27
N GLY A 196 -11.56 -19.09 2.03
CA GLY A 196 -12.94 -19.16 1.56
C GLY A 196 -13.76 -17.86 1.71
N ASP A 197 -13.24 -16.84 2.41
CA ASP A 197 -13.89 -15.52 2.43
C ASP A 197 -13.81 -14.80 1.07
N ARG A 198 -12.84 -15.17 0.22
CA ARG A 198 -12.79 -14.80 -1.20
C ARG A 198 -13.06 -16.04 -2.05
N PRO A 199 -13.75 -15.94 -3.18
CA PRO A 199 -13.93 -17.07 -4.10
C PRO A 199 -12.58 -17.47 -4.71
N ALA A 200 -12.39 -18.76 -4.98
CA ALA A 200 -11.28 -19.20 -5.82
C ALA A 200 -11.37 -18.55 -7.19
N VAL A 201 -10.22 -18.37 -7.86
CA VAL A 201 -10.20 -17.82 -9.23
C VAL A 201 -11.14 -18.62 -10.14
N VAL A 202 -11.03 -19.93 -10.14
CA VAL A 202 -11.98 -20.83 -10.78
C VAL A 202 -12.58 -21.69 -9.68
N PRO A 203 -13.82 -21.41 -9.21
CA PRO A 203 -14.47 -22.23 -8.20
C PRO A 203 -14.65 -23.69 -8.66
N GLU A 204 -14.67 -24.61 -7.70
CA GLU A 204 -14.89 -26.02 -7.99
C GLU A 204 -16.21 -26.23 -8.76
N GLY A 205 -16.14 -26.96 -9.85
CA GLY A 205 -17.30 -27.18 -10.75
C GLY A 205 -17.61 -26.05 -11.73
N ALA A 206 -16.88 -24.94 -11.69
CA ALA A 206 -17.03 -23.89 -12.70
C ALA A 206 -16.51 -24.37 -14.06
N VAL A 207 -17.34 -24.20 -15.09
CA VAL A 207 -17.05 -24.67 -16.46
C VAL A 207 -16.55 -23.54 -17.37
N ASN A 208 -17.12 -22.33 -17.19
CA ASN A 208 -16.93 -21.24 -18.14
C ASN A 208 -16.83 -19.86 -17.50
N PHE A 209 -16.63 -19.77 -16.19
CA PHE A 209 -16.47 -18.48 -15.52
C PHE A 209 -15.33 -18.50 -14.49
N ALA A 210 -14.77 -17.32 -14.23
CA ALA A 210 -13.71 -17.13 -13.23
C ALA A 210 -13.87 -15.76 -12.53
N PHE A 211 -13.41 -15.69 -11.28
CA PHE A 211 -13.24 -14.46 -10.54
C PHE A 211 -11.84 -13.89 -10.73
N LEU A 212 -11.74 -12.58 -10.88
CA LEU A 212 -10.47 -11.88 -11.12
C LEU A 212 -10.25 -10.75 -10.12
N GLY A 213 -8.99 -10.40 -9.92
CA GLY A 213 -8.60 -9.21 -9.17
C GLY A 213 -8.36 -9.45 -7.69
N GLN A 214 -8.41 -8.38 -6.90
CA GLN A 214 -7.98 -8.38 -5.50
C GLN A 214 -8.84 -9.25 -4.57
N PHE A 215 -10.06 -9.52 -4.95
CA PHE A 215 -11.03 -10.29 -4.15
C PHE A 215 -11.27 -11.71 -4.69
N ALA A 216 -10.44 -12.19 -5.59
CA ALA A 216 -10.33 -13.60 -5.92
C ALA A 216 -9.17 -14.22 -5.13
N GLU A 217 -9.30 -15.48 -4.68
CA GLU A 217 -8.24 -16.18 -3.94
C GLU A 217 -7.28 -16.89 -4.88
N THR A 218 -6.00 -16.58 -4.78
CA THR A 218 -4.92 -17.35 -5.40
C THR A 218 -3.87 -17.70 -4.35
N PRO A 219 -3.34 -18.93 -4.34
CA PRO A 219 -2.37 -19.37 -3.32
C PRO A 219 -1.05 -18.61 -3.41
N ARG A 220 -0.43 -18.37 -2.25
CA ARG A 220 0.96 -17.90 -2.12
C ARG A 220 1.24 -16.56 -2.77
N ASP A 221 0.26 -15.68 -2.89
CA ASP A 221 0.47 -14.38 -3.46
C ASP A 221 0.10 -13.25 -2.50
N THR A 222 0.69 -12.09 -2.74
CA THR A 222 0.45 -10.89 -1.96
C THR A 222 -0.59 -10.05 -2.66
N ILE A 223 -1.70 -9.78 -1.97
CA ILE A 223 -2.76 -8.90 -2.43
C ILE A 223 -2.26 -7.47 -2.67
N PHE A 224 -3.11 -6.66 -3.28
CA PHE A 224 -3.01 -5.23 -3.59
C PHE A 224 -1.98 -4.83 -4.66
N THR A 225 -1.36 -5.76 -5.31
CA THR A 225 -0.44 -5.49 -6.42
C THR A 225 -1.12 -5.66 -7.78
N THR A 226 -0.63 -4.96 -8.80
CA THR A 226 -1.04 -5.18 -10.18
C THR A 226 -0.72 -6.62 -10.60
N GLU A 227 0.38 -7.16 -10.08
CA GLU A 227 0.79 -8.54 -10.32
C GLU A 227 -0.24 -9.54 -9.82
N TYR A 228 -0.83 -9.33 -8.65
CA TYR A 228 -1.92 -10.18 -8.12
C TYR A 228 -3.07 -10.29 -9.13
N SER A 229 -3.53 -9.16 -9.66
CA SER A 229 -4.60 -9.13 -10.65
C SER A 229 -4.22 -9.85 -11.96
N MET A 230 -2.97 -9.69 -12.40
CA MET A 230 -2.45 -10.45 -13.57
C MET A 230 -2.42 -11.95 -13.32
N ARG A 231 -1.98 -12.37 -12.14
CA ARG A 231 -1.89 -13.79 -11.78
C ARG A 231 -3.27 -14.44 -11.77
N THR A 232 -4.27 -13.79 -11.19
CA THR A 232 -5.66 -14.30 -11.23
C THR A 232 -6.16 -14.43 -12.67
N GLY A 233 -5.82 -13.49 -13.56
CA GLY A 233 -6.15 -13.57 -14.98
C GLY A 233 -5.46 -14.73 -15.70
N MET A 234 -4.16 -14.95 -15.43
CA MET A 234 -3.42 -16.08 -16.00
C MET A 234 -3.98 -17.42 -15.50
N GLU A 235 -4.24 -17.54 -14.19
CA GLU A 235 -4.82 -18.74 -13.58
C GLU A 235 -6.18 -19.05 -14.18
N ALA A 236 -7.04 -18.05 -14.33
CA ALA A 236 -8.36 -18.21 -14.95
C ALA A 236 -8.28 -18.77 -16.37
N VAL A 237 -7.42 -18.19 -17.19
CA VAL A 237 -7.25 -18.62 -18.60
C VAL A 237 -6.67 -20.03 -18.68
N TYR A 238 -5.63 -20.33 -17.92
CA TYR A 238 -4.97 -21.64 -17.99
C TYR A 238 -5.92 -22.75 -17.49
N THR A 239 -6.66 -22.49 -16.40
CA THR A 239 -7.61 -23.45 -15.86
C THR A 239 -8.83 -23.67 -16.80
N LEU A 240 -9.47 -22.58 -17.25
CA LEU A 240 -10.69 -22.70 -18.08
C LEU A 240 -10.43 -23.27 -19.49
N LEU A 241 -9.22 -23.10 -20.00
CA LEU A 241 -8.83 -23.62 -21.32
C LEU A 241 -8.03 -24.92 -21.25
N ASP A 242 -7.88 -25.52 -20.05
CA ASP A 242 -7.08 -26.73 -19.83
C ASP A 242 -5.67 -26.64 -20.43
N ILE A 243 -5.02 -25.49 -20.21
CA ILE A 243 -3.65 -25.22 -20.68
C ILE A 243 -2.69 -25.78 -19.63
N ASP A 244 -1.91 -26.80 -20.00
CA ASP A 244 -0.85 -27.38 -19.15
C ASP A 244 0.32 -26.39 -18.98
N ARG A 245 0.06 -25.33 -18.21
CA ARG A 245 1.01 -24.29 -17.87
C ARG A 245 0.71 -23.69 -16.50
N GLY A 246 1.68 -23.76 -15.60
CA GLY A 246 1.58 -23.07 -14.30
C GLY A 246 1.68 -21.55 -14.44
N VAL A 247 1.00 -20.83 -13.57
CA VAL A 247 1.25 -19.40 -13.37
C VAL A 247 2.65 -19.25 -12.76
N PRO A 248 3.55 -18.39 -13.30
CA PRO A 248 4.86 -18.17 -12.72
C PRO A 248 4.75 -17.83 -11.23
N GLU A 249 5.55 -18.49 -10.40
CA GLU A 249 5.53 -18.22 -8.96
C GLU A 249 6.08 -16.83 -8.65
N VAL A 250 5.49 -16.16 -7.67
CA VAL A 250 6.07 -14.98 -7.04
C VAL A 250 7.30 -15.42 -6.24
N TRP A 251 8.25 -14.52 -6.07
CA TRP A 251 9.41 -14.76 -5.21
C TRP A 251 8.98 -15.31 -3.84
N GLY A 252 9.29 -16.57 -3.63
CA GLY A 252 8.90 -17.29 -2.42
C GLY A 252 9.84 -17.02 -1.25
N SER A 253 9.88 -15.77 -0.75
CA SER A 253 10.75 -15.37 0.39
C SER A 253 10.61 -16.28 1.61
N THR A 254 9.45 -16.87 1.82
CA THR A 254 9.17 -17.83 2.89
C THR A 254 10.06 -19.09 2.83
N TYR A 255 10.58 -19.42 1.65
CA TYR A 255 11.44 -20.58 1.43
C TYR A 255 12.90 -20.19 1.16
N ASP A 256 13.21 -18.89 1.07
CA ASP A 256 14.59 -18.43 0.93
C ASP A 256 15.26 -18.31 2.30
N VAL A 257 16.27 -19.13 2.52
CA VAL A 257 16.98 -19.15 3.81
C VAL A 257 17.60 -17.78 4.15
N ARG A 258 17.99 -16.98 3.18
CA ARG A 258 18.57 -15.66 3.39
C ARG A 258 17.53 -14.69 3.94
N ASP A 259 16.31 -14.71 3.39
CA ASP A 259 15.21 -13.87 3.87
C ASP A 259 14.77 -14.30 5.28
N LEU A 260 14.73 -15.59 5.56
CA LEU A 260 14.43 -16.12 6.91
C LEU A 260 15.50 -15.72 7.92
N LEU A 261 16.78 -15.74 7.54
CA LEU A 261 17.88 -15.28 8.37
C LEU A 261 17.80 -13.78 8.63
N ASN A 262 17.52 -12.99 7.62
CA ASN A 262 17.28 -11.54 7.77
C ASN A 262 16.12 -11.25 8.71
N ALA A 263 15.00 -11.93 8.55
CA ALA A 263 13.86 -11.78 9.44
C ALA A 263 14.23 -12.13 10.90
N ALA A 264 14.99 -13.21 11.10
CA ALA A 264 15.47 -13.61 12.42
C ALA A 264 16.41 -12.58 13.07
N VAL A 265 17.25 -11.90 12.26
CA VAL A 265 18.10 -10.79 12.72
C VAL A 265 17.27 -9.58 13.11
N GLN A 266 16.30 -9.19 12.28
CA GLN A 266 15.41 -8.05 12.56
C GLN A 266 14.57 -8.26 13.83
N LEU A 267 14.03 -9.46 14.04
CA LEU A 267 13.30 -9.83 15.26
C LEU A 267 14.14 -9.71 16.54
N ARG A 268 15.45 -9.64 16.42
CA ARG A 268 16.42 -9.48 17.54
C ARG A 268 17.04 -8.08 17.58
N ASP A 269 16.46 -7.10 16.90
CA ASP A 269 17.01 -5.74 16.78
C ASP A 269 18.47 -5.73 16.26
N GLY A 270 18.80 -6.65 15.37
CA GLY A 270 20.15 -6.80 14.82
C GLY A 270 21.19 -7.41 15.76
N ARG A 271 20.79 -7.91 16.93
CA ARG A 271 21.73 -8.50 17.91
C ARG A 271 22.18 -9.90 17.49
N PRO A 272 23.47 -10.24 17.61
CA PRO A 272 23.95 -11.60 17.37
C PRO A 272 23.42 -12.59 18.44
N LEU A 273 23.47 -13.87 18.15
CA LEU A 273 23.00 -14.91 19.08
C LEU A 273 23.79 -14.90 20.40
N SER A 274 25.05 -14.49 20.38
CA SER A 274 25.91 -14.35 21.57
C SER A 274 25.34 -13.41 22.64
N ASP A 275 24.56 -12.42 22.23
CA ASP A 275 24.04 -11.38 23.12
C ASP A 275 22.71 -11.76 23.76
N LEU A 276 22.15 -12.90 23.39
CA LEU A 276 20.91 -13.40 23.98
C LEU A 276 21.14 -13.94 25.40
N LYS A 277 20.21 -13.66 26.30
CA LYS A 277 20.17 -14.25 27.63
C LYS A 277 19.80 -15.72 27.52
N MET A 278 20.80 -16.58 27.40
CA MET A 278 20.63 -18.03 27.35
C MET A 278 21.13 -18.70 28.62
N ARG A 279 20.53 -19.82 29.00
CA ARG A 279 21.04 -20.71 30.09
C ARG A 279 22.39 -21.28 29.66
N TRP A 280 23.26 -21.56 30.61
CA TRP A 280 24.61 -22.03 30.30
C TRP A 280 24.64 -23.31 29.44
N ILE A 281 23.67 -24.23 29.64
CA ILE A 281 23.52 -25.44 28.84
C ILE A 281 23.19 -25.11 27.37
N GLU A 282 22.27 -24.19 27.16
CA GLU A 282 21.85 -23.72 25.81
C GLU A 282 23.01 -23.03 25.09
N ARG A 283 23.79 -22.21 25.81
CA ARG A 283 24.98 -21.55 25.27
C ARG A 283 26.08 -22.57 24.91
N PHE A 284 26.27 -23.60 25.72
CA PHE A 284 27.23 -24.65 25.43
C PHE A 284 26.81 -25.53 24.23
N ALA A 285 25.51 -25.88 24.13
CA ALA A 285 24.99 -26.61 22.99
C ALA A 285 25.09 -25.77 21.69
N LEU A 286 24.76 -24.46 21.74
CA LEU A 286 24.88 -23.54 20.62
C LEU A 286 26.34 -23.41 20.16
N GLY A 287 27.32 -23.27 21.10
CA GLY A 287 28.74 -23.22 20.78
C GLY A 287 29.19 -24.43 19.97
N LYS A 288 28.80 -25.66 20.42
CA LYS A 288 29.12 -26.89 19.67
C LYS A 288 28.52 -26.94 18.27
N VAL A 289 27.33 -26.36 18.07
CA VAL A 289 26.69 -26.28 16.75
C VAL A 289 27.44 -25.28 15.88
N ILE A 290 27.76 -24.11 16.43
CA ILE A 290 28.54 -23.07 15.72
C ILE A 290 29.89 -23.63 15.29
N ASP A 291 30.63 -24.28 16.17
CA ASP A 291 31.93 -24.89 15.85
C ASP A 291 31.84 -25.90 14.69
N ARG A 292 30.73 -26.65 14.59
CA ARG A 292 30.53 -27.61 13.51
C ARG A 292 30.20 -26.99 12.15
N VAL A 293 29.55 -25.85 12.16
CA VAL A 293 29.10 -25.19 10.92
C VAL A 293 30.02 -24.04 10.47
N GLN A 294 30.92 -23.60 11.31
CA GLN A 294 31.72 -22.38 11.11
C GLN A 294 32.53 -22.40 9.81
N GLU A 295 33.07 -23.56 9.42
CA GLU A 295 33.85 -23.72 8.19
C GLU A 295 33.01 -24.10 6.98
N THR A 296 31.70 -24.28 7.12
CA THR A 296 30.80 -24.61 6.04
C THR A 296 30.20 -23.38 5.36
N ASP A 297 29.57 -23.56 4.20
CA ASP A 297 28.83 -22.49 3.50
C ASP A 297 27.71 -21.92 4.40
N LEU A 298 27.09 -22.76 5.21
CA LEU A 298 26.10 -22.32 6.20
C LEU A 298 26.75 -21.40 7.25
N GLY A 299 27.94 -21.74 7.75
CA GLY A 299 28.68 -20.92 8.71
C GLY A 299 29.02 -19.55 8.11
N ARG A 300 29.51 -19.51 6.86
CA ARG A 300 29.78 -18.27 6.14
C ARG A 300 28.53 -17.41 5.98
N LEU A 301 27.40 -18.03 5.62
CA LEU A 301 26.11 -17.35 5.50
C LEU A 301 25.67 -16.75 6.85
N LEU A 302 25.78 -17.52 7.94
CA LEU A 302 25.43 -17.03 9.29
C LEU A 302 26.30 -15.88 9.76
N GLN A 303 27.58 -15.86 9.39
CA GLN A 303 28.51 -14.74 9.66
C GLN A 303 28.15 -13.51 8.82
N GLU A 304 27.87 -13.68 7.53
CA GLU A 304 27.45 -12.59 6.62
C GLU A 304 26.22 -11.85 7.16
N TYR A 305 25.25 -12.60 7.69
CA TYR A 305 24.03 -12.05 8.29
C TYR A 305 24.18 -11.68 9.78
N LYS A 306 25.41 -11.70 10.33
CA LYS A 306 25.69 -11.33 11.73
C LYS A 306 24.84 -12.10 12.74
N ILE A 307 24.59 -13.37 12.49
CA ILE A 307 23.86 -14.25 13.39
C ILE A 307 24.83 -14.85 14.41
N ILE A 308 26.00 -15.21 13.96
CA ILE A 308 27.12 -15.75 14.77
C ILE A 308 28.38 -14.94 14.55
#